data_bfbd8478bfea1ba061602b37cfe60abd
#
_entry.id   bfbd8478bfea1ba061602b37cfe60abd
#
_cell.length_a   1.000
_cell.length_b   1.000
_cell.length_c   1.000
_cell.angle_alpha   90.00
_cell.angle_beta   90.00
_cell.angle_gamma   90.00
#
_symmetry.space_group_name_H-M   'P 1'
#
loop_
_entity.id
_entity.type
_entity.pdbx_description
1 polymer ?
#
loop_
_entity_poly.entity_id
_entity_poly.type
_entity_poly.pdbx_seq_one_letter_code
_entity_poly.pdbx_strand_id
1 'polypeptide(L)'
;RDVYKRQITNVPGSTLSREADHTLLLHAGPEIAVASTKAYTAQIAVLAILSQIVAKRHGQEETVDLLQELAKVANAMEAIVDDAEYMEQIAKDFLATTRNAFFIGRTIDYNVSLEGALKLKEISYIQAEGFAGGELKHGTIALIEDQTPVIALATQENVNLSIRGNVKEVAARGAHTCIISMDGLNKAGDTYVIPQVNELLTPLVSVVPLQLIAYYAALHRDLDVDKPRNLAKSVTVE
;
A
#
# COMPACT_ATOMS: atom_id res chain seq x y z
N ARG A 1 7.67 0.15 -36.18
CA ARG A 1 6.52 -0.69 -35.81
C ARG A 1 5.54 0.23 -35.11
N ASP A 2 4.45 0.60 -35.77
CA ASP A 2 3.43 1.47 -35.21
C ASP A 2 2.68 0.72 -34.09
N VAL A 3 3.04 1.05 -32.86
CA VAL A 3 2.32 0.57 -31.68
C VAL A 3 1.67 1.79 -31.05
N TYR A 4 0.35 1.78 -30.95
CA TYR A 4 -0.38 2.82 -30.23
C TYR A 4 0.10 2.88 -28.77
N LYS A 5 0.51 4.08 -28.34
CA LYS A 5 0.97 4.37 -26.99
C LYS A 5 -0.14 5.06 -26.21
N ARG A 6 -0.61 4.44 -25.16
CA ARG A 6 -1.54 5.03 -24.20
C ARG A 6 -0.83 5.18 -22.87
N GLN A 7 -0.66 6.40 -22.41
CA GLN A 7 0.11 6.71 -21.21
C GLN A 7 -0.79 7.22 -20.10
N ILE A 8 -0.52 6.75 -18.89
CA ILE A 8 -1.06 7.32 -17.66
C ILE A 8 0.10 8.06 -17.01
N THR A 9 -0.02 9.37 -16.82
CA THR A 9 1.05 10.20 -16.25
C THR A 9 0.48 11.33 -15.41
N ASN A 10 1.25 11.76 -14.43
CA ASN A 10 0.85 12.88 -13.55
C ASN A 10 1.39 14.24 -14.05
N VAL A 11 2.41 14.25 -14.89
CA VAL A 11 3.08 15.49 -15.31
C VAL A 11 2.65 15.90 -16.72
N PRO A 12 1.79 16.94 -16.85
CA PRO A 12 1.42 17.48 -18.14
C PRO A 12 2.66 18.00 -18.88
N GLY A 13 2.74 17.79 -20.20
CA GLY A 13 3.85 18.26 -21.00
C GLY A 13 5.16 17.47 -20.83
N SER A 14 5.19 16.41 -20.04
CA SER A 14 6.33 15.48 -19.98
C SER A 14 6.57 14.79 -21.33
N THR A 15 7.76 14.25 -21.54
CA THR A 15 8.08 13.50 -22.75
C THR A 15 7.07 12.39 -23.02
N LEU A 16 6.69 11.63 -21.97
CA LEU A 16 5.67 10.58 -22.07
C LEU A 16 4.32 11.12 -22.55
N SER A 17 3.87 12.27 -22.02
CA SER A 17 2.58 12.84 -22.41
C SER A 17 2.60 13.44 -23.81
N ARG A 18 3.75 13.93 -24.30
CA ARG A 18 3.88 14.50 -25.64
C ARG A 18 4.03 13.46 -26.75
N GLU A 19 4.68 12.34 -26.44
CA GLU A 19 4.98 11.29 -27.43
C GLU A 19 3.97 10.15 -27.45
N ALA A 20 2.96 10.21 -26.57
CA ALA A 20 1.88 9.23 -26.55
C ALA A 20 0.77 9.60 -27.54
N ASP A 21 0.17 8.60 -28.18
CA ASP A 21 -1.03 8.79 -29.01
C ASP A 21 -2.25 9.22 -28.16
N HIS A 22 -2.31 8.75 -26.92
CA HIS A 22 -3.32 9.12 -25.95
C HIS A 22 -2.71 9.24 -24.56
N THR A 23 -3.06 10.30 -23.86
CA THR A 23 -2.60 10.57 -22.49
C THR A 23 -3.79 10.70 -21.55
N LEU A 24 -3.73 9.98 -20.43
CA LEU A 24 -4.59 10.15 -19.27
C LEU A 24 -3.76 10.80 -18.15
N LEU A 25 -4.20 11.95 -17.70
CA LEU A 25 -3.56 12.64 -16.58
C LEU A 25 -4.15 12.20 -15.26
N LEU A 26 -3.31 11.97 -14.25
CA LEU A 26 -3.75 11.58 -12.91
C LEU A 26 -4.41 12.71 -12.14
N HIS A 27 -4.07 13.98 -12.45
CA HIS A 27 -4.52 15.16 -11.71
C HIS A 27 -4.20 15.12 -10.20
N ALA A 28 -3.18 14.36 -9.79
CA ALA A 28 -2.76 14.25 -8.40
C ALA A 28 -1.96 15.46 -7.89
N GLY A 29 -1.70 16.45 -8.77
CA GLY A 29 -0.84 17.59 -8.45
C GLY A 29 0.64 17.19 -8.35
N PRO A 30 1.55 18.15 -8.09
CA PRO A 30 2.98 17.85 -8.00
C PRO A 30 3.28 16.99 -6.78
N GLU A 31 4.05 15.92 -6.95
CA GLU A 31 4.66 15.16 -5.87
C GLU A 31 5.99 15.81 -5.50
N ILE A 32 6.08 16.37 -4.30
CA ILE A 32 7.28 17.06 -3.80
C ILE A 32 8.27 16.06 -3.23
N ALA A 33 7.79 15.12 -2.41
CA ALA A 33 8.60 14.06 -1.85
C ALA A 33 9.10 13.08 -2.93
N VAL A 34 10.28 12.51 -2.70
CA VAL A 34 10.85 11.50 -3.60
C VAL A 34 10.00 10.24 -3.60
N ALA A 35 9.61 9.75 -2.43
CA ALA A 35 8.72 8.61 -2.29
C ALA A 35 7.32 8.92 -2.84
N SER A 36 6.82 8.09 -3.74
CA SER A 36 5.48 8.25 -4.33
C SER A 36 4.40 7.77 -3.37
N THR A 37 3.37 8.58 -3.17
CA THR A 37 2.19 8.27 -2.35
C THR A 37 0.90 8.51 -3.11
N LYS A 38 0.51 9.75 -3.29
CA LYS A 38 -0.75 10.13 -3.97
C LYS A 38 -0.80 9.74 -5.45
N ALA A 39 0.34 9.72 -6.16
CA ALA A 39 0.34 9.27 -7.54
C ALA A 39 0.07 7.76 -7.65
N TYR A 40 0.53 6.96 -6.69
CA TYR A 40 0.21 5.54 -6.60
C TYR A 40 -1.31 5.31 -6.48
N THR A 41 -1.96 5.96 -5.52
CA THR A 41 -3.41 5.82 -5.33
C THR A 41 -4.21 6.37 -6.52
N ALA A 42 -3.80 7.51 -7.09
CA ALA A 42 -4.43 8.08 -8.29
C ALA A 42 -4.29 7.15 -9.51
N GLN A 43 -3.17 6.46 -9.69
CA GLN A 43 -3.01 5.46 -10.77
C GLN A 43 -3.99 4.30 -10.60
N ILE A 44 -4.13 3.76 -9.40
CA ILE A 44 -5.09 2.67 -9.12
C ILE A 44 -6.52 3.14 -9.39
N ALA A 45 -6.90 4.34 -8.96
CA ALA A 45 -8.22 4.90 -9.22
C ALA A 45 -8.50 5.06 -10.73
N VAL A 46 -7.54 5.58 -11.50
CA VAL A 46 -7.66 5.69 -12.97
C VAL A 46 -7.79 4.31 -13.62
N LEU A 47 -7.01 3.32 -13.16
CA LEU A 47 -7.10 1.95 -13.68
C LEU A 47 -8.44 1.30 -13.36
N ALA A 48 -9.01 1.54 -12.18
CA ALA A 48 -10.36 1.07 -11.82
C ALA A 48 -11.42 1.68 -12.75
N ILE A 49 -11.35 2.99 -13.02
CA ILE A 49 -12.26 3.68 -13.96
C ILE A 49 -12.11 3.09 -15.38
N LEU A 50 -10.89 2.91 -15.85
CA LEU A 50 -10.63 2.32 -17.17
C LEU A 50 -11.17 0.89 -17.25
N SER A 51 -10.99 0.10 -16.20
CA SER A 51 -11.51 -1.28 -16.14
C SER A 51 -13.02 -1.31 -16.29
N GLN A 52 -13.74 -0.43 -15.59
CA GLN A 52 -15.19 -0.32 -15.72
C GLN A 52 -15.62 0.12 -17.13
N ILE A 53 -14.94 1.12 -17.72
CA ILE A 53 -15.23 1.57 -19.10
C ILE A 53 -15.04 0.42 -20.09
N VAL A 54 -13.98 -0.37 -19.96
CA VAL A 54 -13.72 -1.52 -20.81
C VAL A 54 -14.78 -2.59 -20.61
N ALA A 55 -15.11 -2.93 -19.38
CA ALA A 55 -16.17 -3.90 -19.07
C ALA A 55 -17.52 -3.51 -19.72
N LYS A 56 -17.92 -2.25 -19.56
CA LYS A 56 -19.14 -1.71 -20.16
C LYS A 56 -19.14 -1.79 -21.70
N ARG A 57 -17.99 -1.50 -22.34
CA ARG A 57 -17.86 -1.63 -23.79
C ARG A 57 -17.95 -3.08 -24.28
N HIS A 58 -17.62 -4.03 -23.43
CA HIS A 58 -17.78 -5.47 -23.69
C HIS A 58 -19.15 -6.03 -23.25
N GLY A 59 -20.12 -5.18 -22.96
CA GLY A 59 -21.48 -5.57 -22.62
C GLY A 59 -21.65 -6.16 -21.22
N GLN A 60 -20.65 -5.94 -20.33
CA GLN A 60 -20.79 -6.29 -18.93
C GLN A 60 -21.67 -5.28 -18.20
N GLU A 61 -22.58 -5.77 -17.37
CA GLU A 61 -23.40 -4.91 -16.53
C GLU A 61 -22.56 -4.27 -15.41
N GLU A 62 -22.86 -3.03 -15.07
CA GLU A 62 -22.27 -2.36 -13.91
C GLU A 62 -22.83 -3.01 -12.63
N THR A 63 -21.96 -3.64 -11.86
CA THR A 63 -22.34 -4.29 -10.59
C THR A 63 -22.33 -3.31 -9.42
N VAL A 64 -21.63 -2.18 -9.55
CA VAL A 64 -21.50 -1.14 -8.53
C VAL A 64 -21.41 0.25 -9.19
N ASP A 65 -21.90 1.27 -8.51
CA ASP A 65 -21.61 2.66 -8.86
C ASP A 65 -20.17 3.02 -8.44
N LEU A 66 -19.24 2.92 -9.38
CA LEU A 66 -17.83 3.15 -9.11
C LEU A 66 -17.54 4.55 -8.58
N LEU A 67 -18.26 5.58 -9.04
CA LEU A 67 -18.05 6.95 -8.56
C LEU A 67 -18.46 7.09 -7.09
N GLN A 68 -19.57 6.48 -6.72
CA GLN A 68 -19.98 6.43 -5.31
C GLN A 68 -18.99 5.64 -4.45
N GLU A 69 -18.49 4.50 -4.95
CA GLU A 69 -17.48 3.71 -4.23
C GLU A 69 -16.15 4.46 -4.08
N LEU A 70 -15.70 5.19 -5.12
CA LEU A 70 -14.51 6.03 -5.01
C LEU A 70 -14.69 7.20 -4.03
N ALA A 71 -15.90 7.76 -3.92
CA ALA A 71 -16.19 8.76 -2.89
C ALA A 71 -16.11 8.16 -1.47
N LYS A 72 -16.62 6.94 -1.26
CA LYS A 72 -16.44 6.21 0.01
C LYS A 72 -14.97 5.96 0.33
N VAL A 73 -14.19 5.55 -0.68
CA VAL A 73 -12.73 5.37 -0.55
C VAL A 73 -12.06 6.67 -0.10
N ALA A 74 -12.40 7.82 -0.72
CA ALA A 74 -11.82 9.11 -0.32
C ALA A 74 -12.11 9.44 1.15
N ASN A 75 -13.36 9.27 1.59
CA ASN A 75 -13.75 9.48 2.99
C ASN A 75 -13.02 8.50 3.94
N ALA A 76 -12.86 7.25 3.53
CA ALA A 76 -12.12 6.26 4.32
C ALA A 76 -10.63 6.62 4.45
N MET A 77 -10.01 7.11 3.37
CA MET A 77 -8.63 7.58 3.40
C MET A 77 -8.47 8.80 4.33
N GLU A 78 -9.40 9.76 4.25
CA GLU A 78 -9.41 10.94 5.12
C GLU A 78 -9.53 10.54 6.60
N ALA A 79 -10.45 9.63 6.94
CA ALA A 79 -10.61 9.13 8.30
C ALA A 79 -9.32 8.47 8.86
N ILE A 80 -8.56 7.77 8.03
CA ILE A 80 -7.28 7.17 8.45
C ILE A 80 -6.22 8.26 8.67
N VAL A 81 -6.21 9.29 7.82
CA VAL A 81 -5.27 10.42 7.97
C VAL A 81 -5.60 11.23 9.22
N ASP A 82 -6.87 11.41 9.55
CA ASP A 82 -7.31 12.08 10.78
C ASP A 82 -6.93 11.30 12.05
N ASP A 83 -6.74 9.98 11.95
CA ASP A 83 -6.28 9.09 13.02
C ASP A 83 -4.76 8.83 12.98
N ALA A 84 -4.00 9.76 12.41
CA ALA A 84 -2.56 9.61 12.18
C ALA A 84 -1.74 9.39 13.46
N GLU A 85 -2.19 9.89 14.62
CA GLU A 85 -1.55 9.68 15.92
C GLU A 85 -1.51 8.20 16.28
N TYR A 86 -2.53 7.42 15.91
CA TYR A 86 -2.55 5.99 16.12
C TYR A 86 -1.50 5.27 15.26
N MET A 87 -1.27 5.74 14.03
CA MET A 87 -0.22 5.23 13.16
C MET A 87 1.18 5.55 13.71
N GLU A 88 1.34 6.71 14.35
CA GLU A 88 2.57 7.05 15.08
C GLU A 88 2.84 6.05 16.21
N GLN A 89 1.80 5.72 16.99
CA GLN A 89 1.93 4.73 18.07
C GLN A 89 2.34 3.35 17.53
N ILE A 90 1.71 2.90 16.43
CA ILE A 90 2.11 1.63 15.78
C ILE A 90 3.57 1.68 15.33
N ALA A 91 4.00 2.76 14.68
CA ALA A 91 5.39 2.91 14.27
C ALA A 91 6.37 2.84 15.45
N LYS A 92 6.00 3.43 16.57
CA LYS A 92 6.77 3.43 17.81
C LYS A 92 6.86 2.03 18.45
N ASP A 93 5.72 1.33 18.52
CA ASP A 93 5.65 0.03 19.16
C ASP A 93 6.36 -1.07 18.36
N PHE A 94 6.28 -0.99 17.03
CA PHE A 94 6.76 -2.06 16.16
C PHE A 94 8.12 -1.76 15.51
N LEU A 95 8.45 -0.48 15.26
CA LEU A 95 9.56 -0.13 14.36
C LEU A 95 10.65 0.74 15.00
N ALA A 96 10.51 1.17 16.25
CA ALA A 96 11.44 2.12 16.87
C ALA A 96 12.91 1.67 16.85
N THR A 97 13.17 0.42 17.17
CA THR A 97 14.54 -0.12 17.34
C THR A 97 14.91 -1.18 16.31
N THR A 98 13.97 -1.59 15.47
CA THR A 98 14.20 -2.68 14.51
C THR A 98 15.08 -2.27 13.33
N ARG A 99 15.77 -3.25 12.74
CA ARG A 99 16.52 -3.09 11.49
C ARG A 99 15.86 -3.77 10.32
N ASN A 100 14.93 -4.68 10.57
CA ASN A 100 14.19 -5.42 9.57
C ASN A 100 12.71 -5.51 9.94
N ALA A 101 11.85 -5.62 8.95
CA ALA A 101 10.41 -5.81 9.12
C ALA A 101 9.85 -6.58 7.93
N PHE A 102 8.76 -7.30 8.15
CA PHE A 102 8.07 -8.03 7.09
C PHE A 102 6.63 -7.55 6.94
N PHE A 103 6.18 -7.50 5.70
CA PHE A 103 4.81 -7.20 5.34
C PHE A 103 4.21 -8.43 4.68
N ILE A 104 3.06 -8.87 5.12
CA ILE A 104 2.40 -10.05 4.57
C ILE A 104 0.96 -9.76 4.15
N GLY A 105 0.59 -10.31 3.01
CA GLY A 105 -0.77 -10.25 2.49
C GLY A 105 -1.07 -11.46 1.61
N ARG A 106 -2.31 -11.57 1.18
CA ARG A 106 -2.74 -12.54 0.18
C ARG A 106 -3.52 -11.83 -0.91
N THR A 107 -3.52 -12.38 -2.11
CA THR A 107 -4.23 -11.79 -3.27
C THR A 107 -3.85 -10.32 -3.47
N ILE A 108 -4.80 -9.40 -3.46
CA ILE A 108 -4.58 -7.96 -3.59
C ILE A 108 -3.73 -7.40 -2.45
N ASP A 109 -3.97 -7.84 -1.22
CA ASP A 109 -3.21 -7.40 -0.02
C ASP A 109 -1.71 -7.70 -0.11
N TYR A 110 -1.31 -8.75 -0.84
CA TYR A 110 0.10 -9.02 -1.09
C TYR A 110 0.77 -7.88 -1.89
N ASN A 111 0.10 -7.38 -2.93
CA ASN A 111 0.65 -6.27 -3.72
C ASN A 111 0.76 -4.98 -2.90
N VAL A 112 -0.21 -4.71 -2.03
CA VAL A 112 -0.16 -3.58 -1.10
C VAL A 112 0.96 -3.76 -0.06
N SER A 113 1.18 -4.98 0.40
CA SER A 113 2.29 -5.31 1.31
C SER A 113 3.66 -5.04 0.68
N LEU A 114 3.83 -5.28 -0.62
CA LEU A 114 5.05 -4.91 -1.36
C LEU A 114 5.27 -3.40 -1.36
N GLU A 115 4.21 -2.62 -1.60
CA GLU A 115 4.26 -1.16 -1.59
C GLU A 115 4.55 -0.61 -0.19
N GLY A 116 3.92 -1.16 0.86
CA GLY A 116 4.21 -0.80 2.25
C GLY A 116 5.67 -1.05 2.63
N ALA A 117 6.20 -2.21 2.26
CA ALA A 117 7.61 -2.54 2.46
C ALA A 117 8.54 -1.60 1.68
N LEU A 118 8.17 -1.20 0.46
CA LEU A 118 8.91 -0.23 -0.33
C LEU A 118 8.94 1.14 0.36
N LYS A 119 7.80 1.65 0.81
CA LYS A 119 7.74 2.95 1.53
C LYS A 119 8.60 2.93 2.78
N LEU A 120 8.53 1.88 3.57
CA LEU A 120 9.34 1.76 4.78
C LEU A 120 10.85 1.78 4.46
N LYS A 121 11.29 1.04 3.44
CA LYS A 121 12.71 1.05 2.99
C LYS A 121 13.17 2.42 2.53
N GLU A 122 12.36 3.06 1.68
CA GLU A 122 12.74 4.31 1.02
C GLU A 122 13.03 5.43 2.00
N ILE A 123 12.20 5.59 3.03
CA ILE A 123 12.25 6.78 3.89
C ILE A 123 12.81 6.51 5.29
N SER A 124 12.67 5.29 5.84
CA SER A 124 13.16 4.97 7.18
C SER A 124 14.47 4.17 7.21
N TYR A 125 14.90 3.65 6.05
CA TYR A 125 16.08 2.79 5.87
C TYR A 125 16.02 1.48 6.67
N ILE A 126 14.84 1.10 7.15
CA ILE A 126 14.59 -0.24 7.70
C ILE A 126 14.54 -1.21 6.52
N GLN A 127 15.30 -2.29 6.58
CA GLN A 127 15.17 -3.35 5.59
C GLN A 127 13.78 -3.98 5.73
N ALA A 128 12.94 -3.82 4.72
CA ALA A 128 11.58 -4.34 4.75
C ALA A 128 11.28 -5.15 3.48
N GLU A 129 10.55 -6.25 3.63
CA GLU A 129 10.16 -7.10 2.51
C GLU A 129 8.69 -7.47 2.61
N GLY A 130 8.03 -7.50 1.45
CA GLY A 130 6.64 -7.95 1.32
C GLY A 130 6.58 -9.39 0.81
N PHE A 131 5.73 -10.21 1.43
CA PHE A 131 5.58 -11.62 1.04
C PHE A 131 4.12 -12.00 0.87
N ALA A 132 3.88 -12.90 -0.07
CA ALA A 132 2.63 -13.64 -0.07
C ALA A 132 2.59 -14.54 1.18
N GLY A 133 1.57 -14.37 2.04
CA GLY A 133 1.50 -15.07 3.32
C GLY A 133 1.65 -16.58 3.23
N GLY A 134 1.15 -17.19 2.13
CA GLY A 134 1.30 -18.63 1.88
C GLY A 134 2.73 -19.08 1.58
N GLU A 135 3.58 -18.18 1.08
CA GLU A 135 4.95 -18.49 0.67
C GLU A 135 5.98 -18.38 1.82
N LEU A 136 5.61 -17.74 2.94
CA LEU A 136 6.52 -17.56 4.08
C LEU A 136 7.18 -18.87 4.53
N LYS A 137 6.42 -19.93 4.64
CA LYS A 137 6.88 -21.25 5.13
C LYS A 137 7.89 -21.94 4.21
N HIS A 138 8.04 -21.46 2.97
CA HIS A 138 8.95 -22.06 1.98
C HIS A 138 10.38 -21.50 2.04
N GLY A 139 10.72 -20.77 3.10
CA GLY A 139 12.08 -20.26 3.31
C GLY A 139 12.13 -19.05 4.22
N THR A 140 11.41 -17.99 3.88
CA THR A 140 11.47 -16.68 4.53
C THR A 140 11.14 -16.70 6.03
N ILE A 141 10.30 -17.65 6.46
CA ILE A 141 9.95 -17.82 7.88
C ILE A 141 11.18 -18.11 8.77
N ALA A 142 12.29 -18.57 8.17
CA ALA A 142 13.56 -18.78 8.87
C ALA A 142 14.20 -17.47 9.36
N LEU A 143 13.79 -16.31 8.81
CA LEU A 143 14.27 -14.98 9.20
C LEU A 143 13.50 -14.40 10.39
N ILE A 144 12.45 -15.08 10.85
CA ILE A 144 11.66 -14.64 11.99
C ILE A 144 12.42 -14.98 13.28
N GLU A 145 12.80 -13.94 14.00
CA GLU A 145 13.41 -13.99 15.31
C GLU A 145 12.43 -13.39 16.35
N ASP A 146 12.81 -13.47 17.64
CA ASP A 146 12.02 -12.85 18.69
C ASP A 146 11.88 -11.33 18.47
N GLN A 147 10.64 -10.83 18.60
CA GLN A 147 10.24 -9.43 18.34
C GLN A 147 10.43 -8.95 16.89
N THR A 148 10.66 -9.83 15.91
CA THR A 148 10.65 -9.43 14.50
C THR A 148 9.29 -8.84 14.11
N PRO A 149 9.22 -7.56 13.65
CA PRO A 149 7.95 -6.96 13.25
C PRO A 149 7.38 -7.61 11.99
N VAL A 150 6.13 -8.03 12.07
CA VAL A 150 5.37 -8.53 10.91
C VAL A 150 4.04 -7.79 10.82
N ILE A 151 3.88 -6.99 9.77
CA ILE A 151 2.66 -6.25 9.48
C ILE A 151 1.84 -7.05 8.47
N ALA A 152 0.62 -7.42 8.84
CA ALA A 152 -0.27 -8.23 8.03
C ALA A 152 -1.50 -7.44 7.59
N LEU A 153 -1.85 -7.53 6.31
CA LEU A 153 -3.10 -7.00 5.77
C LEU A 153 -4.15 -8.12 5.68
N ALA A 154 -5.34 -7.85 6.20
CA ALA A 154 -6.47 -8.79 6.24
C ALA A 154 -7.77 -8.10 5.76
N THR A 155 -7.75 -7.59 4.52
CA THR A 155 -8.83 -6.80 3.93
C THR A 155 -9.68 -7.57 2.91
N GLN A 156 -9.32 -8.83 2.62
CA GLN A 156 -9.99 -9.67 1.63
C GLN A 156 -10.75 -10.80 2.31
N GLU A 157 -12.07 -10.89 2.09
CA GLU A 157 -12.95 -11.87 2.75
C GLU A 157 -12.51 -13.31 2.49
N ASN A 158 -12.28 -13.65 1.22
CA ASN A 158 -12.01 -15.02 0.77
C ASN A 158 -10.70 -15.60 1.32
N VAL A 159 -9.75 -14.78 1.77
CA VAL A 159 -8.45 -15.20 2.33
C VAL A 159 -8.22 -14.75 3.77
N ASN A 160 -9.22 -14.13 4.42
CA ASN A 160 -9.09 -13.60 5.77
C ASN A 160 -8.61 -14.65 6.78
N LEU A 161 -9.20 -15.83 6.79
CA LEU A 161 -8.79 -16.92 7.68
C LEU A 161 -7.38 -17.42 7.37
N SER A 162 -7.02 -17.44 6.08
CA SER A 162 -5.70 -17.93 5.65
C SER A 162 -4.58 -16.98 6.06
N ILE A 163 -4.75 -15.66 5.89
CA ILE A 163 -3.73 -14.69 6.33
C ILE A 163 -3.58 -14.70 7.86
N ARG A 164 -4.67 -14.84 8.60
CA ARG A 164 -4.62 -14.97 10.06
C ARG A 164 -3.92 -16.26 10.50
N GLY A 165 -4.04 -17.33 9.73
CA GLY A 165 -3.24 -18.55 9.93
C GLY A 165 -1.75 -18.27 9.78
N ASN A 166 -1.35 -17.53 8.73
CA ASN A 166 0.05 -17.15 8.53
C ASN A 166 0.57 -16.22 9.64
N VAL A 167 -0.24 -15.30 10.15
CA VAL A 167 0.13 -14.48 11.31
C VAL A 167 0.41 -15.36 12.53
N LYS A 168 -0.42 -16.37 12.82
CA LYS A 168 -0.18 -17.31 13.91
C LYS A 168 1.10 -18.11 13.73
N GLU A 169 1.44 -18.48 12.50
CA GLU A 169 2.68 -19.21 12.19
C GLU A 169 3.93 -18.41 12.52
N VAL A 170 3.95 -17.11 12.22
CA VAL A 170 5.08 -16.22 12.54
C VAL A 170 5.08 -15.83 14.02
N ALA A 171 3.93 -15.57 14.62
CA ALA A 171 3.80 -15.27 16.04
C ALA A 171 4.31 -16.42 16.91
N ALA A 172 4.05 -17.69 16.52
CA ALA A 172 4.56 -18.87 17.20
C ALA A 172 6.11 -18.97 17.17
N ARG A 173 6.78 -18.17 16.35
CA ARG A 173 8.24 -18.08 16.24
C ARG A 173 8.82 -16.82 16.86
N GLY A 174 8.00 -16.07 17.60
CA GLY A 174 8.42 -14.88 18.30
C GLY A 174 8.18 -13.56 17.56
N ALA A 175 7.56 -13.57 16.37
CA ALA A 175 7.25 -12.33 15.67
C ALA A 175 6.34 -11.42 16.49
N HIS A 176 6.63 -10.12 16.49
CA HIS A 176 5.73 -9.08 16.95
C HIS A 176 4.78 -8.71 15.81
N THR A 177 3.51 -9.08 15.93
CA THR A 177 2.57 -9.03 14.82
C THR A 177 1.60 -7.85 14.91
N CYS A 178 1.50 -7.08 13.83
CA CYS A 178 0.54 -6.00 13.62
C CYS A 178 -0.47 -6.45 12.55
N ILE A 179 -1.75 -6.52 12.87
CA ILE A 179 -2.80 -6.87 11.92
C ILE A 179 -3.62 -5.63 11.60
N ILE A 180 -3.65 -5.27 10.33
CA ILE A 180 -4.51 -4.22 9.78
C ILE A 180 -5.62 -4.92 9.01
N SER A 181 -6.84 -4.82 9.49
CA SER A 181 -8.01 -5.47 8.90
C SER A 181 -9.04 -4.46 8.41
N MET A 182 -10.00 -4.90 7.60
CA MET A 182 -11.14 -4.09 7.18
C MET A 182 -12.30 -4.31 8.16
N ASP A 183 -13.07 -3.27 8.41
CA ASP A 183 -14.32 -3.37 9.17
C ASP A 183 -15.25 -4.43 8.57
N GLY A 184 -15.93 -5.18 9.41
CA GLY A 184 -16.70 -6.37 9.02
C GLY A 184 -15.86 -7.65 8.88
N LEU A 185 -14.53 -7.57 8.71
CA LEU A 185 -13.61 -8.71 8.69
C LEU A 185 -12.67 -8.75 9.90
N ASN A 186 -12.76 -7.73 10.76
CA ASN A 186 -11.93 -7.58 11.95
C ASN A 186 -12.23 -8.64 13.03
N LYS A 187 -11.24 -8.92 13.85
CA LYS A 187 -11.34 -9.80 15.01
C LYS A 187 -10.70 -9.15 16.23
N ALA A 188 -11.09 -9.63 17.41
CA ALA A 188 -10.44 -9.21 18.63
C ALA A 188 -8.93 -9.48 18.57
N GLY A 189 -8.13 -8.46 18.88
CA GLY A 189 -6.67 -8.50 18.79
C GLY A 189 -6.09 -7.94 17.49
N ASP A 190 -6.91 -7.50 16.53
CA ASP A 190 -6.41 -6.74 15.39
C ASP A 190 -5.89 -5.37 15.86
N THR A 191 -4.75 -4.97 15.31
CA THR A 191 -4.06 -3.74 15.73
C THR A 191 -4.77 -2.50 15.20
N TYR A 192 -5.25 -2.55 13.96
CA TYR A 192 -5.97 -1.43 13.36
C TYR A 192 -7.09 -1.93 12.43
N VAL A 193 -8.20 -1.20 12.40
CA VAL A 193 -9.35 -1.53 11.56
C VAL A 193 -9.63 -0.37 10.62
N ILE A 194 -9.43 -0.59 9.33
CA ILE A 194 -9.75 0.41 8.28
C ILE A 194 -11.26 0.40 7.98
N PRO A 195 -11.84 1.54 7.59
CA PRO A 195 -13.24 1.60 7.18
C PRO A 195 -13.57 0.64 6.04
N GLN A 196 -14.80 0.10 6.05
CA GLN A 196 -15.25 -0.80 5.00
C GLN A 196 -15.43 -0.06 3.67
N VAL A 197 -14.84 -0.63 2.60
CA VAL A 197 -14.99 -0.21 1.22
C VAL A 197 -15.22 -1.42 0.32
N ASN A 198 -15.53 -1.20 -0.97
CA ASN A 198 -15.60 -2.30 -1.93
C ASN A 198 -14.26 -3.06 -1.98
N GLU A 199 -14.32 -4.39 -1.93
CA GLU A 199 -13.14 -5.27 -1.81
C GLU A 199 -12.10 -5.04 -2.93
N LEU A 200 -12.54 -4.73 -4.14
CA LEU A 200 -11.65 -4.43 -5.26
C LEU A 200 -10.92 -3.07 -5.12
N LEU A 201 -11.43 -2.18 -4.28
CA LEU A 201 -10.86 -0.85 -4.04
C LEU A 201 -10.07 -0.76 -2.74
N THR A 202 -9.97 -1.85 -1.97
CA THR A 202 -9.21 -1.88 -0.71
C THR A 202 -7.75 -1.44 -0.86
N PRO A 203 -7.04 -1.66 -2.00
CA PRO A 203 -5.67 -1.17 -2.16
C PRO A 203 -5.51 0.35 -2.00
N LEU A 204 -6.57 1.12 -2.34
CA LEU A 204 -6.57 2.57 -2.18
C LEU A 204 -6.56 3.00 -0.71
N VAL A 205 -7.23 2.22 0.14
CA VAL A 205 -7.39 2.52 1.56
C VAL A 205 -6.32 1.84 2.42
N SER A 206 -6.04 0.56 2.17
CA SER A 206 -5.12 -0.24 2.98
C SER A 206 -3.65 0.18 2.87
N VAL A 207 -3.28 0.90 1.80
CA VAL A 207 -1.93 1.45 1.66
C VAL A 207 -1.70 2.66 2.58
N VAL A 208 -2.74 3.42 2.94
CA VAL A 208 -2.62 4.66 3.71
C VAL A 208 -2.00 4.43 5.10
N PRO A 209 -2.49 3.48 5.94
CA PRO A 209 -1.84 3.20 7.21
C PRO A 209 -0.38 2.76 7.03
N LEU A 210 -0.04 2.01 5.98
CA LEU A 210 1.35 1.59 5.73
C LEU A 210 2.26 2.77 5.39
N GLN A 211 1.74 3.75 4.61
CA GLN A 211 2.47 4.98 4.30
C GLN A 211 2.68 5.84 5.54
N LEU A 212 1.66 5.98 6.39
CA LEU A 212 1.76 6.71 7.65
C LEU A 212 2.72 6.04 8.65
N ILE A 213 2.64 4.72 8.80
CA ILE A 213 3.59 3.95 9.63
C ILE A 213 5.03 4.16 9.16
N ALA A 214 5.27 4.11 7.85
CA ALA A 214 6.59 4.36 7.28
C ALA A 214 7.08 5.82 7.54
N TYR A 215 6.16 6.79 7.39
CA TYR A 215 6.40 8.20 7.67
C TYR A 215 6.84 8.43 9.13
N TYR A 216 6.08 7.92 10.09
CA TYR A 216 6.43 8.06 11.50
C TYR A 216 7.67 7.26 11.90
N ALA A 217 7.89 6.09 11.31
CA ALA A 217 9.13 5.35 11.52
C ALA A 217 10.37 6.13 11.04
N ALA A 218 10.24 6.94 10.00
CA ALA A 218 11.31 7.84 9.54
C ALA A 218 11.50 9.03 10.49
N LEU A 219 10.41 9.68 10.92
CA LEU A 219 10.46 10.79 11.87
C LEU A 219 11.11 10.39 13.20
N HIS A 220 10.76 9.22 13.75
CA HIS A 220 11.36 8.71 14.99
C HIS A 220 12.89 8.39 14.87
N ARG A 221 13.40 8.42 13.65
CA ARG A 221 14.82 8.23 13.34
C ARG A 221 15.52 9.52 12.92
N ASP A 222 14.83 10.68 13.06
CA ASP A 222 15.31 12.00 12.64
C ASP A 222 15.71 12.05 11.16
N LEU A 223 14.93 11.37 10.28
CA LEU A 223 15.19 11.28 8.85
C LEU A 223 14.29 12.26 8.06
N ASP A 224 14.84 12.80 6.98
CA ASP A 224 14.10 13.62 6.03
C ASP A 224 13.21 12.73 5.14
N VAL A 225 11.90 12.79 5.36
CA VAL A 225 10.90 11.98 4.65
C VAL A 225 10.71 12.41 3.19
N ASP A 226 11.01 13.66 2.86
CA ASP A 226 10.84 14.21 1.52
C ASP A 226 12.07 13.97 0.64
N LYS A 227 13.26 13.94 1.24
CA LYS A 227 14.53 13.80 0.54
C LYS A 227 15.38 12.67 1.12
N PRO A 228 14.93 11.42 0.98
CA PRO A 228 15.69 10.28 1.47
C PRO A 228 17.04 10.18 0.75
N ARG A 229 18.06 9.71 1.49
CA ARG A 229 19.42 9.56 0.94
C ARG A 229 19.42 8.60 -0.26
N ASN A 230 20.34 8.85 -1.21
CA ASN A 230 20.58 8.00 -2.38
C ASN A 230 19.38 7.85 -3.34
N LEU A 231 18.31 8.61 -3.15
CA LEU A 231 17.15 8.62 -4.02
C LEU A 231 16.95 10.01 -4.61
N ALA A 232 16.41 10.06 -5.81
CA ALA A 232 16.02 11.30 -6.49
C ALA A 232 14.70 11.08 -7.22
N LYS A 233 13.89 12.13 -7.33
CA LYS A 233 12.61 12.09 -8.05
C LYS A 233 12.79 11.78 -9.54
N SER A 234 13.90 12.22 -10.11
CA SER A 234 14.36 11.85 -11.45
C SER A 234 15.86 11.66 -11.43
N VAL A 235 16.32 10.55 -11.98
CA VAL A 235 17.75 10.30 -12.15
C VAL A 235 18.20 10.99 -13.44
N THR A 236 19.11 11.96 -13.32
CA THR A 236 19.62 12.77 -14.44
C THR A 236 21.11 12.55 -14.69
N VAL A 237 21.72 11.60 -14.00
CA VAL A 237 23.13 11.18 -14.21
C VAL A 237 23.16 9.94 -15.09
N GLU A 238 23.94 10.02 -16.16
CA GLU A 238 24.31 8.90 -17.00
C GLU A 238 25.53 8.15 -16.42
#